data_5ad01f89f36a5136b5d3df9ac2695479
#
_entry.id   5ad01f89f36a5136b5d3df9ac2695479
#
_cell.length_a   1.000
_cell.length_b   1.000
_cell.length_c   1.000
_cell.angle_alpha   90.00
_cell.angle_beta   90.00
_cell.angle_gamma   90.00
#
_symmetry.space_group_name_H-M   'P 1'
#
loop_
_entity.id
_entity.type
_entity.pdbx_description
1 polymer ?
#
loop_
_entity_poly.entity_id
_entity_poly.type
_entity_poly.pdbx_seq_one_letter_code
_entity_poly.pdbx_strand_id
1 'polypeptide(L)'
;MFRRYSIRNYNFKLIIYLIALTIIGILVIGSAKQDLQIKQIMGLILGLVGMTIISLIDYKFILKFAWILYAVDLIVLVLVLTNVGAAHKGAQRWIEIPGIDISFQPSELSKIILILFFAFFFQKYKEQINTLKILILSAILVGFPL
;
A
#
# COMPACT_ATOMS: atom_id res chain seq x y z
N MET A 1 22.49 -0.49 -0.33
CA MET A 1 21.25 -1.23 -0.15
C MET A 1 20.59 -0.85 1.18
N PHE A 2 21.29 -0.90 2.30
CA PHE A 2 20.78 -0.40 3.59
C PHE A 2 21.29 1.01 3.85
N ARG A 3 20.41 1.91 4.25
CA ARG A 3 20.75 3.28 4.61
C ARG A 3 21.54 3.26 5.93
N ARG A 4 22.61 4.07 6.09
CA ARG A 4 23.18 4.33 7.42
C ARG A 4 22.12 5.07 8.25
N TYR A 5 21.49 4.35 9.14
CA TYR A 5 20.43 4.87 9.99
C TYR A 5 21.01 5.75 11.09
N SER A 6 20.53 6.98 11.17
CA SER A 6 20.68 7.81 12.37
C SER A 6 19.35 7.76 13.13
N ILE A 7 19.29 6.98 14.19
CA ILE A 7 18.11 6.85 15.08
C ILE A 7 17.62 8.22 15.55
N ARG A 8 18.54 9.20 15.65
CA ARG A 8 18.25 10.59 16.06
C ARG A 8 17.30 11.31 15.10
N ASN A 9 17.24 10.93 13.84
CA ASN A 9 16.37 11.54 12.82
C ASN A 9 15.05 10.78 12.61
N TYR A 10 14.79 9.78 13.46
CA TYR A 10 13.57 9.00 13.36
C TYR A 10 12.40 9.75 14.01
N ASN A 11 11.27 9.84 13.31
CA ASN A 11 10.12 10.58 13.80
C ASN A 11 9.27 9.74 14.78
N PHE A 12 9.76 9.58 16.00
CA PHE A 12 9.07 8.83 17.05
C PHE A 12 7.67 9.39 17.38
N LYS A 13 7.45 10.71 17.22
CA LYS A 13 6.13 11.33 17.43
C LYS A 13 5.09 10.75 16.50
N LEU A 14 5.44 10.55 15.21
CA LEU A 14 4.54 9.95 14.23
C LEU A 14 4.13 8.53 14.64
N ILE A 15 5.10 7.72 15.10
CA ILE A 15 4.84 6.34 15.52
C ILE A 15 3.93 6.32 16.75
N ILE A 16 4.19 7.17 17.73
CA ILE A 16 3.36 7.27 18.95
C ILE A 16 1.91 7.63 18.58
N TYR A 17 1.71 8.61 17.70
CA TYR A 17 0.35 8.99 17.26
C TYR A 17 -0.35 7.86 16.50
N LEU A 18 0.38 7.15 15.63
CA LEU A 18 -0.15 6.02 14.89
C LEU A 18 -0.58 4.89 15.84
N ILE A 19 0.28 4.53 16.79
CA ILE A 19 -0.04 3.50 17.80
C ILE A 19 -1.22 3.94 18.66
N ALA A 20 -1.23 5.17 19.15
CA ALA A 20 -2.31 5.67 19.99
C ALA A 20 -3.67 5.65 19.23
N LEU A 21 -3.69 6.11 18.00
CA LEU A 21 -4.89 6.09 17.16
C LEU A 21 -5.37 4.65 16.90
N THR A 22 -4.44 3.73 16.64
CA THR A 22 -4.80 2.32 16.40
C THR A 22 -5.32 1.65 17.67
N ILE A 23 -4.74 1.95 18.85
CA ILE A 23 -5.25 1.44 20.14
C ILE A 23 -6.67 1.93 20.40
N ILE A 24 -6.95 3.22 20.16
CA ILE A 24 -8.31 3.76 20.27
C ILE A 24 -9.26 3.01 19.32
N GLY A 25 -8.85 2.78 18.07
CA GLY A 25 -9.62 1.99 17.10
C GLY A 25 -9.92 0.57 17.58
N ILE A 26 -8.93 -0.12 18.16
CA ILE A 26 -9.08 -1.47 18.72
C ILE A 26 -10.10 -1.49 19.85
N LEU A 27 -10.07 -0.49 20.76
CA LEU A 27 -11.02 -0.40 21.86
C LEU A 27 -12.45 -0.16 21.37
N VAL A 28 -12.62 0.75 20.41
CA VAL A 28 -13.93 1.05 19.81
C VAL A 28 -14.48 -0.16 19.07
N ILE A 29 -13.68 -0.86 18.26
CA ILE A 29 -14.10 -2.07 17.55
C ILE A 29 -14.42 -3.19 18.54
N GLY A 30 -13.62 -3.35 19.60
CA GLY A 30 -13.85 -4.34 20.63
C GLY A 30 -15.16 -4.15 21.39
N SER A 31 -15.59 -2.90 21.59
CA SER A 31 -16.90 -2.60 22.18
C SER A 31 -18.08 -2.94 21.27
N ALA A 32 -17.89 -2.93 19.96
CA ALA A 32 -18.92 -3.23 18.98
C ALA A 32 -18.95 -4.74 18.62
N LYS A 33 -17.79 -5.38 18.43
CA LYS A 33 -17.68 -6.78 18.04
C LYS A 33 -16.32 -7.38 18.45
N GLN A 34 -16.32 -8.24 19.45
CA GLN A 34 -15.10 -8.84 20.04
C GLN A 34 -14.26 -9.65 19.02
N ASP A 35 -14.91 -10.39 18.12
CA ASP A 35 -14.20 -11.20 17.11
C ASP A 35 -13.32 -10.34 16.18
N LEU A 36 -13.75 -9.11 15.88
CA LEU A 36 -12.99 -8.18 15.04
C LEU A 36 -11.84 -7.52 15.80
N GLN A 37 -11.92 -7.44 17.13
CA GLN A 37 -10.86 -6.87 17.97
C GLN A 37 -9.56 -7.67 17.83
N ILE A 38 -9.64 -9.00 17.84
CA ILE A 38 -8.47 -9.88 17.70
C ILE A 38 -7.82 -9.66 16.32
N LYS A 39 -8.63 -9.61 15.26
CA LYS A 39 -8.12 -9.34 13.89
C LYS A 39 -7.42 -7.99 13.82
N GLN A 40 -7.93 -6.97 14.51
CA GLN A 40 -7.34 -5.64 14.54
C GLN A 40 -6.01 -5.60 15.30
N ILE A 41 -5.89 -6.35 16.41
CA ILE A 41 -4.63 -6.51 17.15
C ILE A 41 -3.57 -7.20 16.27
N MET A 42 -3.95 -8.28 15.57
CA MET A 42 -3.06 -8.95 14.63
C MET A 42 -2.61 -8.02 13.51
N GLY A 43 -3.54 -7.22 12.97
CA GLY A 43 -3.24 -6.19 11.96
C GLY A 43 -2.25 -5.14 12.48
N LEU A 44 -2.39 -4.67 13.73
CA LEU A 44 -1.43 -3.74 14.36
C LEU A 44 -0.03 -4.36 14.43
N ILE A 45 0.09 -5.59 14.90
CA ILE A 45 1.39 -6.27 15.04
C ILE A 45 2.04 -6.43 13.65
N LEU A 46 1.31 -6.96 12.67
CA LEU A 46 1.80 -7.13 11.30
C LEU A 46 2.17 -5.78 10.67
N GLY A 47 1.36 -4.75 10.89
CA GLY A 47 1.62 -3.40 10.40
C GLY A 47 2.90 -2.79 11.00
N LEU A 48 3.14 -2.94 12.30
CA LEU A 48 4.37 -2.48 12.96
C LEU A 48 5.61 -3.22 12.46
N VAL A 49 5.51 -4.54 12.26
CA VAL A 49 6.60 -5.34 11.68
C VAL A 49 6.88 -4.87 10.25
N GLY A 50 5.85 -4.75 9.40
CA GLY A 50 5.97 -4.28 8.03
C GLY A 50 6.56 -2.86 7.96
N MET A 51 6.07 -1.94 8.79
CA MET A 51 6.60 -0.58 8.90
C MET A 51 8.09 -0.58 9.25
N THR A 52 8.50 -1.41 10.21
CA THR A 52 9.91 -1.52 10.62
C THR A 52 10.77 -2.05 9.47
N ILE A 53 10.35 -3.11 8.79
CA ILE A 53 11.06 -3.68 7.65
C ILE A 53 11.21 -2.64 6.52
N ILE A 54 10.12 -2.00 6.13
CA ILE A 54 10.12 -1.01 5.03
C ILE A 54 10.97 0.21 5.41
N SER A 55 10.95 0.63 6.68
CA SER A 55 11.76 1.76 7.14
C SER A 55 13.27 1.53 7.02
N LEU A 56 13.72 0.27 7.04
CA LEU A 56 15.13 -0.11 6.88
C LEU A 56 15.57 -0.13 5.41
N ILE A 57 14.64 -0.13 4.46
CA ILE A 57 14.93 -0.18 3.02
C ILE A 57 15.09 1.25 2.50
N ASP A 58 16.13 1.48 1.69
CA ASP A 58 16.29 2.77 1.01
C ASP A 58 15.19 2.92 -0.06
N TYR A 59 14.42 4.00 0.01
CA TYR A 59 13.36 4.28 -0.97
C TYR A 59 13.89 4.33 -2.41
N LYS A 60 15.15 4.75 -2.61
CA LYS A 60 15.79 4.74 -3.94
C LYS A 60 15.91 3.33 -4.51
N PHE A 61 16.06 2.33 -3.64
CA PHE A 61 16.08 0.94 -4.06
C PHE A 61 14.68 0.50 -4.52
N ILE A 62 13.64 0.87 -3.78
CA ILE A 62 12.24 0.59 -4.16
C ILE A 62 11.90 1.24 -5.50
N LEU A 63 12.32 2.51 -5.69
CA LEU A 63 12.05 3.25 -6.93
C LEU A 63 12.71 2.62 -8.17
N LYS A 64 13.81 1.89 -8.04
CA LYS A 64 14.42 1.17 -9.19
C LYS A 64 13.46 0.13 -9.79
N PHE A 65 12.59 -0.43 -8.98
CA PHE A 65 11.62 -1.42 -9.38
C PHE A 65 10.22 -0.85 -9.66
N ALA A 66 10.09 0.49 -9.72
CA ALA A 66 8.79 1.15 -9.87
C ALA A 66 7.98 0.65 -11.07
N TRP A 67 8.63 0.41 -12.23
CA TRP A 67 7.95 -0.14 -13.41
C TRP A 67 7.50 -1.59 -13.22
N ILE A 68 8.31 -2.40 -12.55
CA ILE A 68 7.97 -3.80 -12.27
C ILE A 68 6.82 -3.85 -11.26
N LEU A 69 6.88 -3.03 -10.22
CA LEU A 69 5.80 -2.92 -9.23
C LEU A 69 4.48 -2.49 -9.88
N TYR A 70 4.52 -1.50 -10.78
CA TYR A 70 3.36 -1.04 -11.52
C TYR A 70 2.78 -2.15 -12.43
N ALA A 71 3.64 -2.88 -13.15
CA ALA A 71 3.19 -3.97 -14.02
C ALA A 71 2.56 -5.12 -13.22
N VAL A 72 3.18 -5.50 -12.09
CA VAL A 72 2.63 -6.51 -11.18
C VAL A 72 1.30 -6.07 -10.61
N ASP A 73 1.18 -4.80 -10.22
CA ASP A 73 -0.05 -4.22 -9.70
C ASP A 73 -1.20 -4.35 -10.72
N LEU A 74 -0.94 -3.98 -11.99
CA LEU A 74 -1.93 -4.13 -13.05
C LEU A 74 -2.36 -5.59 -13.24
N ILE A 75 -1.41 -6.53 -13.21
CA ILE A 75 -1.72 -7.96 -13.33
C ILE A 75 -2.63 -8.40 -12.17
N VAL A 76 -2.30 -8.00 -10.94
CA VAL A 76 -3.09 -8.36 -9.75
C VAL A 76 -4.49 -7.76 -9.81
N LEU A 77 -4.63 -6.50 -10.24
CA LEU A 77 -5.94 -5.86 -10.42
C LEU A 77 -6.79 -6.59 -11.46
N VAL A 78 -6.20 -6.98 -12.61
CA VAL A 78 -6.92 -7.76 -13.64
C VAL A 78 -7.30 -9.14 -13.11
N LEU A 79 -6.42 -9.81 -12.35
CA LEU A 79 -6.71 -11.12 -11.77
C LEU A 79 -7.88 -11.07 -10.79
N VAL A 80 -8.01 -10.01 -10.01
CA VAL A 80 -9.13 -9.84 -9.06
C VAL A 80 -10.48 -9.69 -9.77
N LEU A 81 -10.49 -9.13 -10.97
CA LEU A 81 -11.71 -9.04 -11.79
C LEU A 81 -12.13 -10.39 -12.39
N THR A 82 -11.28 -11.40 -12.32
CA THR A 82 -11.59 -12.79 -12.73
C THR A 82 -12.18 -13.59 -11.56
N ASN A 83 -12.43 -14.89 -11.78
CA ASN A 83 -13.01 -15.80 -10.78
C ASN A 83 -12.14 -16.02 -9.52
N VAL A 84 -10.93 -15.45 -9.45
CA VAL A 84 -10.04 -15.52 -8.27
C VAL A 84 -10.48 -14.53 -7.19
N GLY A 85 -11.20 -13.46 -7.56
CA GLY A 85 -11.71 -12.47 -6.62
C GLY A 85 -12.93 -12.97 -5.84
N ALA A 86 -12.90 -12.83 -4.51
CA ALA A 86 -14.06 -13.09 -3.66
C ALA A 86 -15.07 -11.94 -3.80
N ALA A 87 -16.34 -12.30 -4.02
CA ALA A 87 -17.43 -11.35 -4.14
C ALA A 87 -17.96 -10.97 -2.76
N HIS A 88 -17.55 -9.83 -2.21
CA HIS A 88 -18.19 -9.22 -1.05
C HIS A 88 -19.21 -8.15 -1.50
N LYS A 89 -20.45 -8.29 -1.06
CA LYS A 89 -21.55 -7.35 -1.36
C LYS A 89 -21.77 -7.08 -2.86
N GLY A 90 -21.54 -8.08 -3.73
CA GLY A 90 -21.77 -7.99 -5.17
C GLY A 90 -20.61 -7.39 -5.98
N ALA A 91 -19.47 -7.09 -5.38
CA ALA A 91 -18.27 -6.63 -6.07
C ALA A 91 -17.08 -7.56 -5.80
N GLN A 92 -16.47 -8.07 -6.89
CA GLN A 92 -15.26 -8.88 -6.82
C GLN A 92 -14.05 -7.96 -6.67
N ARG A 93 -13.67 -7.65 -5.43
CA ARG A 93 -12.56 -6.70 -5.12
C ARG A 93 -11.62 -7.21 -4.05
N TRP A 94 -11.88 -8.39 -3.49
CA TRP A 94 -11.16 -8.94 -2.36
C TRP A 94 -10.50 -10.25 -2.74
N ILE A 95 -9.28 -10.48 -2.23
CA ILE A 95 -8.62 -11.77 -2.27
C ILE A 95 -8.70 -12.36 -0.87
N GLU A 96 -9.30 -13.53 -0.76
CA GLU A 96 -9.32 -14.30 0.47
C GLU A 96 -8.16 -15.30 0.46
N ILE A 97 -7.38 -15.33 1.53
CA ILE A 97 -6.29 -16.28 1.65
C ILE A 97 -6.86 -17.56 2.26
N PRO A 98 -6.86 -18.70 1.53
CA PRO A 98 -7.38 -19.96 2.04
C PRO A 98 -6.66 -20.35 3.34
N GLY A 99 -7.43 -20.68 4.39
CA GLY A 99 -6.90 -21.11 5.68
C GLY A 99 -6.58 -19.99 6.68
N ILE A 100 -6.65 -18.74 6.26
CA ILE A 100 -6.50 -17.58 7.13
C ILE A 100 -7.70 -16.67 6.86
N ASP A 101 -8.52 -16.40 7.88
CA ASP A 101 -9.71 -15.55 7.76
C ASP A 101 -9.31 -14.05 7.62
N ILE A 102 -8.42 -13.78 6.66
CA ILE A 102 -7.92 -12.44 6.30
C ILE A 102 -8.24 -12.21 4.83
N SER A 103 -9.02 -11.18 4.57
CA SER A 103 -9.30 -10.68 3.22
C SER A 103 -8.40 -9.48 2.93
N PHE A 104 -7.82 -9.44 1.74
CA PHE A 104 -6.95 -8.37 1.26
C PHE A 104 -7.58 -7.72 0.02
N GLN A 105 -7.62 -6.40 0.00
CA GLN A 105 -8.10 -5.64 -1.16
C GLN A 105 -6.90 -5.09 -1.95
N PRO A 106 -6.59 -5.61 -3.14
CA PRO A 106 -5.44 -5.17 -3.94
C PRO A 106 -5.43 -3.70 -4.27
N SER A 107 -6.60 -3.09 -4.50
CA SER A 107 -6.69 -1.65 -4.81
C SER A 107 -6.16 -0.75 -3.67
N GLU A 108 -6.11 -1.20 -2.42
CA GLU A 108 -5.46 -0.45 -1.34
C GLU A 108 -3.94 -0.42 -1.52
N LEU A 109 -3.35 -1.54 -1.96
CA LEU A 109 -1.91 -1.59 -2.28
C LEU A 109 -1.59 -0.79 -3.54
N SER A 110 -2.47 -0.85 -4.56
CA SER A 110 -2.33 -0.09 -5.82
C SER A 110 -2.16 1.40 -5.59
N LYS A 111 -2.88 1.99 -4.64
CA LYS A 111 -2.72 3.42 -4.29
C LYS A 111 -1.28 3.75 -3.89
N ILE A 112 -0.66 2.89 -3.08
CA ILE A 112 0.72 3.09 -2.62
C ILE A 112 1.70 2.91 -3.79
N ILE A 113 1.50 1.86 -4.60
CA ILE A 113 2.33 1.57 -5.78
C ILE A 113 2.24 2.71 -6.79
N LEU A 114 1.04 3.24 -7.04
CA LEU A 114 0.85 4.39 -7.93
C LEU A 114 1.58 5.63 -7.45
N ILE A 115 1.52 5.96 -6.15
CA ILE A 115 2.25 7.10 -5.57
C ILE A 115 3.75 6.94 -5.80
N LEU A 116 4.31 5.76 -5.52
CA LEU A 116 5.73 5.47 -5.73
C LEU A 116 6.12 5.52 -7.20
N PHE A 117 5.29 4.93 -8.06
CA PHE A 117 5.50 4.93 -9.51
C PHE A 117 5.49 6.34 -10.08
N PHE A 118 4.51 7.17 -9.74
CA PHE A 118 4.43 8.54 -10.24
C PHE A 118 5.51 9.44 -9.67
N ALA A 119 5.93 9.24 -8.42
CA ALA A 119 7.09 9.93 -7.86
C ALA A 119 8.36 9.65 -8.70
N PHE A 120 8.58 8.38 -9.07
CA PHE A 120 9.67 8.00 -9.95
C PHE A 120 9.49 8.53 -11.38
N PHE A 121 8.29 8.39 -11.94
CA PHE A 121 7.97 8.82 -13.30
C PHE A 121 8.21 10.31 -13.48
N PHE A 122 7.65 11.17 -12.63
CA PHE A 122 7.84 12.61 -12.72
C PHE A 122 9.27 13.05 -12.42
N GLN A 123 9.98 12.34 -11.53
CA GLN A 123 11.40 12.59 -11.32
C GLN A 123 12.23 12.31 -12.59
N LYS A 124 11.90 11.21 -13.30
CA LYS A 124 12.58 10.81 -14.53
C LYS A 124 12.33 11.80 -15.68
N TYR A 125 11.10 12.30 -15.80
CA TYR A 125 10.68 13.20 -16.89
C TYR A 125 10.59 14.67 -16.44
N LYS A 126 11.32 15.05 -15.40
CA LYS A 126 11.26 16.37 -14.77
C LYS A 126 11.39 17.54 -15.77
N GLU A 127 12.29 17.43 -16.74
CA GLU A 127 12.53 18.50 -17.74
C GLU A 127 11.43 18.57 -18.81
N GLN A 128 10.67 17.50 -18.99
CA GLN A 128 9.64 17.37 -20.02
C GLN A 128 8.21 17.39 -19.44
N ILE A 129 8.06 17.68 -18.15
CA ILE A 129 6.78 17.59 -17.44
C ILE A 129 5.69 18.50 -18.04
N ASN A 130 6.08 19.63 -18.63
CA ASN A 130 5.19 20.58 -19.31
C ASN A 130 4.84 20.16 -20.75
N THR A 131 5.37 19.04 -21.23
CA THR A 131 5.07 18.56 -22.57
C THR A 131 3.73 17.84 -22.56
N LEU A 132 2.84 18.16 -23.50
CA LEU A 132 1.53 17.54 -23.64
C LEU A 132 1.61 16.00 -23.72
N LYS A 133 2.67 15.46 -24.34
CA LYS A 133 2.94 14.00 -24.41
C LYS A 133 3.06 13.36 -23.02
N ILE A 134 3.84 13.96 -22.11
CA ILE A 134 4.04 13.43 -20.76
C ILE A 134 2.76 13.55 -19.94
N LEU A 135 2.01 14.62 -20.12
CA LEU A 135 0.73 14.82 -19.45
C LEU A 135 -0.31 13.77 -19.89
N ILE A 136 -0.45 13.53 -21.19
CA ILE A 136 -1.35 12.49 -21.73
C ILE A 136 -0.90 11.10 -21.25
N LEU A 137 0.39 10.81 -21.33
CA LEU A 137 0.93 9.52 -20.87
C LEU A 137 0.66 9.28 -19.39
N SER A 138 0.86 10.29 -18.54
CA SER A 138 0.55 10.18 -17.11
C SER A 138 -0.94 9.95 -16.87
N ALA A 139 -1.82 10.64 -17.60
CA ALA A 139 -3.27 10.44 -17.49
C ALA A 139 -3.70 9.01 -17.88
N ILE A 140 -3.12 8.44 -18.95
CA ILE A 140 -3.37 7.05 -19.35
C ILE A 140 -2.87 6.09 -18.28
N LEU A 141 -1.66 6.29 -17.75
CA LEU A 141 -1.07 5.42 -16.73
C LEU A 141 -1.84 5.48 -15.37
N VAL A 142 -2.47 6.60 -15.06
CA VAL A 142 -3.36 6.71 -13.88
C VAL A 142 -4.73 6.06 -14.17
N GLY A 143 -5.29 6.33 -15.33
CA GLY A 143 -6.65 5.89 -15.68
C GLY A 143 -6.77 4.38 -15.88
N PHE A 144 -5.67 3.68 -16.17
CA PHE A 144 -5.71 2.24 -16.41
C PHE A 144 -5.97 1.39 -15.16
N PRO A 145 -5.40 1.69 -13.96
CA PRO A 145 -5.66 0.95 -12.72
C PRO A 145 -6.88 1.45 -11.95
N LEU A 146 -7.52 2.56 -12.36
CA LEU A 146 -8.74 3.11 -11.75
C LEU A 146 -10.00 2.45 -12.30
#